data_2544534edf70050e8b032f8fad3a8441
#
_entry.id   2544534edf70050e8b032f8fad3a8441
#
_cell.length_a   1.000
_cell.length_b   1.000
_cell.length_c   1.000
_cell.angle_alpha   90.00
_cell.angle_beta   90.00
_cell.angle_gamma   90.00
#
_symmetry.space_group_name_H-M   'P 1'
#
loop_
_entity.id
_entity.type
_entity.pdbx_description
1 polymer ?
#
loop_
_entity_poly.entity_id
_entity_poly.type
_entity_poly.pdbx_seq_one_letter_code
_entity_poly.pdbx_strand_id
1 'polypeptide(L)'
;MKVPATKEEFISRHSAYFQSIGFDEQFAAFIYYMLDLRFEDSIHYERDDDFVIDRVRDGLIIKEYYQVKHSKYKDAKMTDADTDFWKTVDNWIELYKLSSADEQKVFFVHGKFIILTNKIIDNKFYRSFSNLQNGVCEIANIINDLNTECSANPSYKTTIEKLIKLGKENLNQFLHKIKIIRFEDFLESLYEQFLLKYQRAPLADQILKDLIGTIWQDKVQGNPPFEYTGEQFIKRYKGILERVSYKESLTLEFEDEPDLEEEDVDEAANMIDQLKSVEIIGADSSKEDFAQAYYLGFFFKIKRAIESFKKQQIITSELASRLDKSAIGKWSGIFIKHHSKVLNGETAFTPKEKVEAGSNTLTDTLNTPISVTGYDVDSEFSKGWYLRLSNCLKITWHYDWFKKHILKK
;
A
#
# COMPACT_ATOMS: atom_id res chain seq x y z
N MET A 1 -28.33 -33.58 -4.12
CA MET A 1 -27.21 -33.38 -3.18
C MET A 1 -26.69 -34.73 -2.71
N LYS A 2 -25.36 -34.98 -2.85
CA LYS A 2 -24.78 -36.21 -2.22
C LYS A 2 -24.79 -36.03 -0.68
N VAL A 3 -25.23 -37.07 0.04
CA VAL A 3 -25.19 -37.11 1.50
C VAL A 3 -23.74 -37.10 1.94
N PRO A 4 -23.33 -36.29 2.96
CA PRO A 4 -21.96 -36.27 3.46
C PRO A 4 -21.59 -37.67 4.01
N ALA A 5 -20.43 -38.19 3.61
CA ALA A 5 -19.96 -39.51 4.00
C ALA A 5 -19.33 -39.52 5.39
N THR A 6 -18.84 -38.38 5.90
CA THR A 6 -18.22 -38.24 7.22
C THR A 6 -18.76 -37.03 8.00
N LYS A 7 -18.57 -37.07 9.33
CA LYS A 7 -18.90 -35.95 10.22
C LYS A 7 -18.11 -34.66 9.82
N GLU A 8 -16.87 -34.80 9.40
CA GLU A 8 -16.02 -33.73 8.96
C GLU A 8 -16.53 -33.10 7.65
N GLU A 9 -16.96 -33.91 6.69
CA GLU A 9 -17.62 -33.41 5.47
C GLU A 9 -18.95 -32.71 5.80
N PHE A 10 -19.72 -33.21 6.74
CA PHE A 10 -20.96 -32.57 7.20
C PHE A 10 -20.65 -31.19 7.82
N ILE A 11 -19.70 -31.13 8.77
CA ILE A 11 -19.29 -29.89 9.43
C ILE A 11 -18.74 -28.90 8.39
N SER A 12 -17.88 -29.35 7.47
CA SER A 12 -17.31 -28.51 6.41
C SER A 12 -18.38 -27.87 5.49
N ARG A 13 -19.45 -28.64 5.18
CA ARG A 13 -20.55 -28.15 4.33
C ARG A 13 -21.51 -27.19 5.05
N HIS A 14 -21.60 -27.27 6.38
CA HIS A 14 -22.51 -26.47 7.20
C HIS A 14 -21.75 -25.40 8.02
N SER A 15 -20.44 -25.30 7.88
CA SER A 15 -19.66 -24.31 8.61
C SER A 15 -19.96 -22.90 8.08
N ALA A 16 -20.49 -22.05 8.92
CA ALA A 16 -20.68 -20.63 8.67
C ALA A 16 -19.34 -19.91 8.39
N TYR A 17 -18.20 -20.48 8.80
CA TYR A 17 -16.87 -19.94 8.59
C TYR A 17 -16.54 -19.68 7.10
N PHE A 18 -16.87 -20.64 6.21
CA PHE A 18 -16.61 -20.46 4.79
C PHE A 18 -17.56 -19.46 4.09
N GLN A 19 -18.76 -19.31 4.68
CA GLN A 19 -19.69 -18.26 4.21
C GLN A 19 -19.20 -16.90 4.65
N SER A 20 -18.69 -16.76 5.89
CA SER A 20 -18.16 -15.49 6.38
C SER A 20 -16.97 -15.02 5.57
N ILE A 21 -16.03 -15.91 5.16
CA ILE A 21 -14.91 -15.53 4.27
C ILE A 21 -15.43 -14.93 2.96
N GLY A 22 -16.47 -15.49 2.37
CA GLY A 22 -17.07 -14.95 1.15
C GLY A 22 -17.59 -13.51 1.33
N PHE A 23 -18.23 -13.25 2.48
CA PHE A 23 -18.70 -11.90 2.83
C PHE A 23 -17.55 -10.94 3.16
N ASP A 24 -16.47 -11.44 3.80
CA ASP A 24 -15.29 -10.64 4.10
C ASP A 24 -14.57 -10.22 2.82
N GLU A 25 -14.43 -11.12 1.84
CA GLU A 25 -13.86 -10.82 0.52
C GLU A 25 -14.73 -9.85 -0.29
N GLN A 26 -16.06 -10.02 -0.27
CA GLN A 26 -17.00 -9.08 -0.87
C GLN A 26 -16.87 -7.70 -0.25
N PHE A 27 -16.74 -7.61 1.07
CA PHE A 27 -16.59 -6.36 1.77
C PHE A 27 -15.22 -5.71 1.51
N ALA A 28 -14.15 -6.49 1.45
CA ALA A 28 -12.83 -6.00 1.07
C ALA A 28 -12.82 -5.44 -0.36
N ALA A 29 -13.46 -6.15 -1.31
CA ALA A 29 -13.62 -5.65 -2.68
C ALA A 29 -14.43 -4.35 -2.74
N PHE A 30 -15.52 -4.26 -1.97
CA PHE A 30 -16.31 -3.05 -1.84
C PHE A 30 -15.46 -1.86 -1.37
N ILE A 31 -14.66 -2.04 -0.31
CA ILE A 31 -13.77 -0.98 0.21
C ILE A 31 -12.68 -0.63 -0.81
N TYR A 32 -12.10 -1.62 -1.50
CA TYR A 32 -11.12 -1.40 -2.56
C TYR A 32 -11.63 -0.41 -3.61
N TYR A 33 -12.85 -0.63 -4.10
CA TYR A 33 -13.47 0.25 -5.10
C TYR A 33 -13.98 1.56 -4.51
N MET A 34 -14.38 1.57 -3.22
CA MET A 34 -14.74 2.81 -2.50
C MET A 34 -13.57 3.78 -2.42
N LEU A 35 -12.33 3.27 -2.24
CA LEU A 35 -11.12 4.10 -2.26
C LEU A 35 -10.89 4.77 -3.62
N ASP A 36 -11.44 4.24 -4.72
CA ASP A 36 -11.27 4.77 -6.08
C ASP A 36 -12.42 5.65 -6.57
N LEU A 37 -13.37 5.98 -5.71
CA LEU A 37 -14.48 6.86 -6.08
C LEU A 37 -13.99 8.28 -6.36
N ARG A 38 -14.53 8.89 -7.42
CA ARG A 38 -14.48 10.33 -7.62
C ARG A 38 -15.61 11.00 -6.82
N PHE A 39 -15.54 12.30 -6.64
CA PHE A 39 -16.50 13.05 -5.84
C PHE A 39 -17.98 12.78 -6.20
N GLU A 40 -18.25 12.68 -7.50
CA GLU A 40 -19.61 12.52 -8.05
C GLU A 40 -20.03 11.05 -8.21
N ASP A 41 -19.08 10.10 -8.11
CA ASP A 41 -19.41 8.68 -8.19
C ASP A 41 -20.12 8.23 -6.90
N SER A 42 -20.97 7.19 -6.98
CA SER A 42 -21.56 6.56 -5.80
C SER A 42 -21.37 5.05 -5.83
N ILE A 43 -21.29 4.45 -4.65
CA ILE A 43 -21.17 3.01 -4.46
C ILE A 43 -22.27 2.53 -3.52
N HIS A 44 -22.89 1.40 -3.86
CA HIS A 44 -24.02 0.81 -3.14
C HIS A 44 -23.71 -0.66 -2.82
N TYR A 45 -23.76 -1.02 -1.56
CA TYR A 45 -23.50 -2.40 -1.09
C TYR A 45 -24.79 -3.21 -1.03
N GLU A 46 -24.78 -4.44 -1.56
CA GLU A 46 -25.92 -5.37 -1.57
C GLU A 46 -27.22 -4.74 -2.16
N ARG A 47 -27.04 -3.91 -3.19
CA ARG A 47 -28.13 -3.37 -4.00
C ARG A 47 -27.94 -3.86 -5.44
N ASP A 48 -28.91 -4.42 -6.06
CA ASP A 48 -28.90 -4.93 -7.44
C ASP A 48 -27.83 -6.03 -7.73
N ASP A 49 -26.74 -6.09 -6.96
CA ASP A 49 -25.66 -7.11 -6.99
C ASP A 49 -24.88 -7.08 -5.65
N ASP A 50 -23.73 -7.79 -5.53
CA ASP A 50 -22.90 -7.73 -4.32
C ASP A 50 -22.53 -6.28 -3.99
N PHE A 51 -22.15 -5.49 -4.99
CA PHE A 51 -22.15 -4.04 -4.93
C PHE A 51 -22.26 -3.42 -6.32
N VAL A 52 -22.72 -2.19 -6.40
CA VAL A 52 -22.88 -1.43 -7.64
C VAL A 52 -22.21 -0.06 -7.50
N ILE A 53 -21.56 0.39 -8.58
CA ILE A 53 -20.98 1.73 -8.66
C ILE A 53 -21.64 2.51 -9.79
N ASP A 54 -22.17 3.68 -9.47
CA ASP A 54 -22.61 4.65 -10.45
C ASP A 54 -21.47 5.63 -10.73
N ARG A 55 -20.85 5.49 -11.92
CA ARG A 55 -19.76 6.38 -12.38
C ARG A 55 -20.32 7.52 -13.20
N VAL A 56 -20.14 8.74 -12.72
CA VAL A 56 -20.52 9.93 -13.49
C VAL A 56 -19.40 10.32 -14.46
N ARG A 57 -19.70 10.31 -15.78
CA ARG A 57 -18.73 10.65 -16.85
C ARG A 57 -19.44 11.50 -17.89
N ASP A 58 -18.97 12.72 -18.09
CA ASP A 58 -19.53 13.65 -19.10
C ASP A 58 -21.06 13.82 -19.00
N GLY A 59 -21.57 13.83 -17.78
CA GLY A 59 -23.02 13.95 -17.52
C GLY A 59 -23.81 12.65 -17.71
N LEU A 60 -23.18 11.54 -18.06
CA LEU A 60 -23.79 10.21 -18.17
C LEU A 60 -23.46 9.37 -16.94
N ILE A 61 -24.42 8.56 -16.51
CA ILE A 61 -24.21 7.57 -15.45
C ILE A 61 -23.89 6.22 -16.10
N ILE A 62 -22.69 5.70 -15.83
CA ILE A 62 -22.27 4.34 -16.18
C ILE A 62 -22.43 3.50 -14.91
N LYS A 63 -23.34 2.52 -14.97
CA LYS A 63 -23.60 1.62 -13.84
C LYS A 63 -22.72 0.37 -13.93
N GLU A 64 -21.84 0.17 -12.96
CA GLU A 64 -20.95 -0.98 -12.88
C GLU A 64 -21.48 -1.96 -11.83
N TYR A 65 -21.89 -3.15 -12.27
CA TYR A 65 -22.41 -4.24 -11.42
C TYR A 65 -21.26 -5.18 -11.07
N TYR A 66 -21.01 -5.39 -9.80
CA TYR A 66 -19.91 -6.22 -9.32
C TYR A 66 -20.41 -7.43 -8.57
N GLN A 67 -20.00 -8.61 -9.01
CA GLN A 67 -20.24 -9.88 -8.33
C GLN A 67 -18.92 -10.49 -7.89
N VAL A 68 -18.77 -10.76 -6.59
CA VAL A 68 -17.57 -11.37 -6.01
C VAL A 68 -17.75 -12.89 -5.89
N LYS A 69 -16.81 -13.66 -6.41
CA LYS A 69 -16.81 -15.13 -6.39
C LYS A 69 -15.50 -15.66 -5.83
N HIS A 70 -15.50 -15.97 -4.56
CA HIS A 70 -14.33 -16.49 -3.87
C HIS A 70 -14.33 -18.02 -3.79
N SER A 71 -13.15 -18.63 -3.91
CA SER A 71 -12.89 -20.03 -3.64
C SER A 71 -11.82 -20.18 -2.56
N LYS A 72 -12.07 -21.09 -1.61
CA LYS A 72 -11.08 -21.48 -0.59
C LYS A 72 -9.87 -22.24 -1.16
N TYR A 73 -9.98 -22.74 -2.37
CA TYR A 73 -8.92 -23.49 -3.04
C TYR A 73 -8.13 -22.56 -3.97
N LYS A 74 -6.82 -22.50 -3.76
CA LYS A 74 -5.93 -21.65 -4.58
C LYS A 74 -5.94 -21.99 -6.07
N ASP A 75 -6.14 -23.27 -6.39
CA ASP A 75 -6.13 -23.76 -7.78
C ASP A 75 -7.56 -23.95 -8.35
N ALA A 76 -8.56 -23.37 -7.69
CA ALA A 76 -9.93 -23.44 -8.19
C ALA A 76 -10.03 -22.77 -9.56
N LYS A 77 -10.76 -23.43 -10.47
CA LYS A 77 -10.96 -22.92 -11.82
C LYS A 77 -12.40 -22.49 -12.02
N MET A 78 -12.59 -21.39 -12.70
CA MET A 78 -13.86 -20.98 -13.28
C MET A 78 -13.95 -21.60 -14.68
N THR A 79 -14.53 -22.81 -14.75
CA THR A 79 -14.66 -23.59 -15.99
C THR A 79 -15.95 -23.27 -16.74
N ASP A 80 -16.15 -23.90 -17.90
CA ASP A 80 -17.38 -23.77 -18.72
C ASP A 80 -18.66 -24.13 -17.97
N ALA A 81 -18.56 -25.09 -17.02
CA ALA A 81 -19.68 -25.56 -16.20
C ALA A 81 -19.72 -24.89 -14.82
N ASP A 82 -18.93 -23.84 -14.59
CA ASP A 82 -18.90 -23.15 -13.30
C ASP A 82 -20.27 -22.52 -13.01
N THR A 83 -20.88 -23.00 -11.93
CA THR A 83 -22.23 -22.56 -11.53
C THR A 83 -22.27 -21.11 -11.08
N ASP A 84 -21.17 -20.59 -10.52
CA ASP A 84 -21.08 -19.21 -10.07
C ASP A 84 -21.11 -18.25 -11.25
N PHE A 85 -20.40 -18.60 -12.34
CA PHE A 85 -20.41 -17.82 -13.58
C PHE A 85 -21.82 -17.75 -14.17
N TRP A 86 -22.45 -18.89 -14.37
CA TRP A 86 -23.78 -18.94 -15.02
C TRP A 86 -24.89 -18.35 -14.15
N LYS A 87 -24.86 -18.53 -12.85
CA LYS A 87 -25.80 -17.85 -11.94
C LYS A 87 -25.66 -16.35 -11.97
N THR A 88 -24.43 -15.84 -12.05
CA THR A 88 -24.18 -14.41 -12.14
C THR A 88 -24.73 -13.82 -13.45
N VAL A 89 -24.45 -14.49 -14.58
CA VAL A 89 -25.04 -14.10 -15.87
C VAL A 89 -26.56 -14.14 -15.85
N ASP A 90 -27.14 -15.18 -15.25
CA ASP A 90 -28.59 -15.32 -15.10
C ASP A 90 -29.21 -14.19 -14.27
N ASN A 91 -28.58 -13.85 -13.13
CA ASN A 91 -29.03 -12.77 -12.28
C ASN A 91 -29.07 -11.43 -13.03
N TRP A 92 -28.03 -11.10 -13.82
CA TRP A 92 -28.00 -9.87 -14.60
C TRP A 92 -29.08 -9.83 -15.69
N ILE A 93 -29.40 -10.98 -16.31
CA ILE A 93 -30.51 -11.06 -17.26
C ILE A 93 -31.86 -10.87 -16.57
N GLU A 94 -32.04 -11.44 -15.38
CA GLU A 94 -33.29 -11.25 -14.61
C GLU A 94 -33.42 -9.79 -14.14
N LEU A 95 -32.32 -9.17 -13.69
CA LEU A 95 -32.31 -7.75 -13.32
C LEU A 95 -32.73 -6.86 -14.51
N TYR A 96 -32.19 -7.13 -15.71
CA TYR A 96 -32.62 -6.45 -16.93
C TYR A 96 -34.11 -6.61 -17.18
N LYS A 97 -34.66 -7.82 -17.05
CA LYS A 97 -36.11 -8.08 -17.29
C LYS A 97 -37.01 -7.38 -16.26
N LEU A 98 -36.55 -7.25 -15.03
CA LEU A 98 -37.27 -6.60 -13.95
C LEU A 98 -37.16 -5.06 -13.99
N SER A 99 -36.19 -4.53 -14.75
CA SER A 99 -36.03 -3.10 -14.94
C SER A 99 -37.19 -2.49 -15.72
N SER A 100 -37.48 -1.23 -15.49
CA SER A 100 -38.50 -0.47 -16.24
C SER A 100 -38.12 -0.37 -17.73
N ALA A 101 -39.07 -0.08 -18.60
CA ALA A 101 -38.84 0.03 -20.03
C ALA A 101 -37.77 1.10 -20.39
N ASP A 102 -37.68 2.17 -19.62
CA ASP A 102 -36.66 3.20 -19.86
C ASP A 102 -35.28 2.77 -19.35
N GLU A 103 -35.20 2.08 -18.22
CA GLU A 103 -33.95 1.47 -17.72
C GLU A 103 -33.43 0.40 -18.68
N GLN A 104 -34.32 -0.45 -19.24
CA GLN A 104 -33.93 -1.47 -20.20
C GLN A 104 -33.25 -0.90 -21.45
N LYS A 105 -33.65 0.27 -21.92
CA LYS A 105 -33.04 0.93 -23.10
C LYS A 105 -31.57 1.23 -22.91
N VAL A 106 -31.17 1.54 -21.66
CA VAL A 106 -29.82 1.97 -21.33
C VAL A 106 -29.01 0.90 -20.60
N PHE A 107 -29.65 -0.16 -20.12
CA PHE A 107 -29.08 -1.17 -19.26
C PHE A 107 -27.78 -1.77 -19.80
N PHE A 108 -27.79 -2.25 -21.05
CA PHE A 108 -26.60 -2.82 -21.68
C PHE A 108 -25.73 -1.75 -22.36
N VAL A 109 -26.26 -0.57 -22.65
CA VAL A 109 -25.49 0.52 -23.26
C VAL A 109 -24.56 1.16 -22.23
N HIS A 110 -25.08 1.47 -21.05
CA HIS A 110 -24.35 2.15 -19.96
C HIS A 110 -23.98 1.21 -18.81
N GLY A 111 -24.43 -0.06 -18.84
CA GLY A 111 -24.05 -1.06 -17.86
C GLY A 111 -22.64 -1.64 -18.13
N LYS A 112 -21.93 -2.01 -17.07
CA LYS A 112 -20.77 -2.88 -17.10
C LYS A 112 -20.97 -3.99 -16.07
N PHE A 113 -20.58 -5.21 -16.39
CA PHE A 113 -20.86 -6.41 -15.63
C PHE A 113 -19.55 -7.09 -15.26
N ILE A 114 -19.15 -7.03 -14.01
CA ILE A 114 -17.83 -7.40 -13.57
C ILE A 114 -17.90 -8.54 -12.55
N ILE A 115 -17.27 -9.67 -12.87
CA ILE A 115 -17.03 -10.75 -11.92
C ILE A 115 -15.62 -10.56 -11.34
N LEU A 116 -15.54 -10.44 -10.02
CA LEU A 116 -14.28 -10.43 -9.28
C LEU A 116 -14.06 -11.83 -8.70
N THR A 117 -12.89 -12.42 -8.92
CA THR A 117 -12.65 -13.79 -8.47
C THR A 117 -11.17 -14.08 -8.20
N ASN A 118 -10.90 -15.01 -7.26
CA ASN A 118 -9.57 -15.58 -7.07
C ASN A 118 -9.35 -16.87 -7.89
N LYS A 119 -10.40 -17.38 -8.57
CA LYS A 119 -10.33 -18.59 -9.41
C LYS A 119 -9.48 -18.33 -10.67
N ILE A 120 -8.79 -19.37 -11.14
CA ILE A 120 -8.14 -19.37 -12.46
C ILE A 120 -9.21 -19.39 -13.54
N ILE A 121 -9.16 -18.44 -14.47
CA ILE A 121 -10.15 -18.33 -15.54
C ILE A 121 -9.82 -19.36 -16.62
N ASP A 122 -10.64 -20.42 -16.72
CA ASP A 122 -10.53 -21.49 -17.71
C ASP A 122 -11.91 -21.74 -18.33
N ASN A 123 -12.51 -20.70 -18.91
CA ASN A 123 -13.87 -20.68 -19.43
C ASN A 123 -13.87 -20.29 -20.91
N LYS A 124 -14.31 -21.20 -21.78
CA LYS A 124 -14.35 -20.99 -23.23
C LYS A 124 -15.35 -19.91 -23.64
N PHE A 125 -16.47 -19.79 -22.94
CA PHE A 125 -17.48 -18.76 -23.24
C PHE A 125 -16.90 -17.36 -22.95
N TYR A 126 -16.23 -17.19 -21.81
CA TYR A 126 -15.59 -15.92 -21.53
C TYR A 126 -14.47 -15.60 -22.55
N ARG A 127 -13.70 -16.61 -22.99
CA ARG A 127 -12.74 -16.42 -24.09
C ARG A 127 -13.42 -15.98 -25.37
N SER A 128 -14.56 -16.59 -25.72
CA SER A 128 -15.35 -16.18 -26.89
C SER A 128 -15.88 -14.75 -26.75
N PHE A 129 -16.35 -14.36 -25.55
CA PHE A 129 -16.79 -12.99 -25.30
C PHE A 129 -15.63 -12.00 -25.44
N SER A 130 -14.45 -12.35 -24.91
CA SER A 130 -13.23 -11.53 -25.07
C SER A 130 -12.81 -11.42 -26.55
N ASN A 131 -12.94 -12.48 -27.31
CA ASN A 131 -12.68 -12.45 -28.77
C ASN A 131 -13.65 -11.52 -29.51
N LEU A 132 -14.93 -11.52 -29.12
CA LEU A 132 -15.94 -10.59 -29.67
C LEU A 132 -15.57 -9.15 -29.32
N GLN A 133 -15.21 -8.88 -28.05
CA GLN A 133 -14.79 -7.55 -27.57
C GLN A 133 -13.56 -7.01 -28.32
N ASN A 134 -12.65 -7.90 -28.70
CA ASN A 134 -11.43 -7.58 -29.45
C ASN A 134 -11.62 -7.61 -31.00
N GLY A 135 -12.85 -7.84 -31.49
CA GLY A 135 -13.14 -7.88 -32.91
C GLY A 135 -12.58 -9.12 -33.65
N VAL A 136 -12.20 -10.18 -32.89
CA VAL A 136 -11.66 -11.43 -33.46
C VAL A 136 -12.75 -12.35 -34.00
N CYS A 137 -13.98 -12.26 -33.49
CA CYS A 137 -15.13 -13.00 -33.98
C CYS A 137 -16.38 -12.11 -34.00
N GLU A 138 -17.39 -12.57 -34.72
CA GLU A 138 -18.68 -11.89 -34.81
C GLU A 138 -19.71 -12.50 -33.87
N ILE A 139 -20.72 -11.72 -33.47
CA ILE A 139 -21.82 -12.17 -32.61
C ILE A 139 -22.54 -13.39 -33.15
N ALA A 140 -22.60 -13.57 -34.46
CA ALA A 140 -23.21 -14.74 -35.10
C ALA A 140 -22.51 -16.05 -34.75
N ASN A 141 -21.16 -16.02 -34.62
CA ASN A 141 -20.36 -17.16 -34.20
C ASN A 141 -20.71 -17.56 -32.75
N ILE A 142 -20.80 -16.56 -31.89
CA ILE A 142 -21.17 -16.78 -30.47
C ILE A 142 -22.58 -17.38 -30.33
N ILE A 143 -23.54 -16.87 -31.08
CA ILE A 143 -24.91 -17.40 -31.08
C ILE A 143 -24.92 -18.89 -31.53
N ASN A 144 -24.14 -19.25 -32.52
CA ASN A 144 -24.02 -20.63 -32.99
C ASN A 144 -23.38 -21.53 -31.92
N ASP A 145 -22.32 -21.07 -31.26
CA ASP A 145 -21.66 -21.78 -30.16
C ASP A 145 -22.62 -21.99 -29.00
N LEU A 146 -23.36 -20.96 -28.61
CA LEU A 146 -24.36 -21.02 -27.52
C LEU A 146 -25.48 -22.01 -27.86
N ASN A 147 -25.99 -22.02 -29.10
CA ASN A 147 -27.03 -22.96 -29.55
C ASN A 147 -26.52 -24.40 -29.50
N THR A 148 -25.28 -24.65 -29.91
CA THR A 148 -24.65 -25.97 -29.87
C THR A 148 -24.54 -26.48 -28.45
N GLU A 149 -24.03 -25.66 -27.54
CA GLU A 149 -23.86 -26.01 -26.14
C GLU A 149 -25.20 -26.14 -25.38
N CYS A 150 -26.20 -25.35 -25.73
CA CYS A 150 -27.56 -25.46 -25.18
C CYS A 150 -28.15 -26.87 -25.35
N SER A 151 -27.79 -27.52 -26.44
CA SER A 151 -28.23 -28.89 -26.72
C SER A 151 -27.41 -29.96 -25.99
N ALA A 152 -26.15 -29.63 -25.65
CA ALA A 152 -25.18 -30.59 -25.11
C ALA A 152 -25.13 -30.64 -23.57
N ASN A 153 -25.46 -29.57 -22.87
CA ASN A 153 -25.26 -29.49 -21.41
C ASN A 153 -26.48 -28.90 -20.68
N PRO A 154 -27.20 -29.73 -19.87
CA PRO A 154 -28.40 -29.29 -19.17
C PRO A 154 -28.16 -28.34 -18.02
N SER A 155 -26.94 -28.25 -17.46
CA SER A 155 -26.68 -27.54 -16.21
C SER A 155 -26.79 -26.01 -16.33
N TYR A 156 -26.53 -25.45 -17.53
CA TYR A 156 -26.64 -24.02 -17.81
C TYR A 156 -27.51 -23.70 -19.03
N LYS A 157 -28.21 -24.69 -19.53
CA LYS A 157 -29.12 -24.59 -20.68
C LYS A 157 -30.09 -23.43 -20.53
N THR A 158 -30.75 -23.33 -19.39
CA THR A 158 -31.76 -22.28 -19.14
C THR A 158 -31.17 -20.88 -19.28
N THR A 159 -29.96 -20.66 -18.75
CA THR A 159 -29.28 -19.35 -18.85
C THR A 159 -28.89 -19.03 -20.29
N ILE A 160 -28.41 -20.02 -21.04
CA ILE A 160 -28.11 -19.86 -22.48
C ILE A 160 -29.38 -19.50 -23.27
N GLU A 161 -30.50 -20.18 -23.02
CA GLU A 161 -31.78 -19.86 -23.65
C GLU A 161 -32.23 -18.41 -23.35
N LYS A 162 -32.04 -17.96 -22.12
CA LYS A 162 -32.32 -16.57 -21.73
C LYS A 162 -31.41 -15.57 -22.45
N LEU A 163 -30.09 -15.88 -22.56
CA LEU A 163 -29.15 -15.07 -23.33
C LEU A 163 -29.60 -14.91 -24.81
N ILE A 164 -29.91 -16.01 -25.44
CA ILE A 164 -30.35 -16.00 -26.86
C ILE A 164 -31.65 -15.20 -27.02
N LYS A 165 -32.58 -15.29 -26.06
CA LYS A 165 -33.84 -14.54 -26.05
C LYS A 165 -33.66 -13.02 -25.88
N LEU A 166 -32.50 -12.51 -25.47
CA LEU A 166 -32.22 -11.07 -25.46
C LEU A 166 -32.24 -10.45 -26.85
N GLY A 167 -32.11 -11.27 -27.91
CA GLY A 167 -31.95 -10.82 -29.26
C GLY A 167 -30.53 -10.36 -29.61
N LYS A 168 -30.19 -10.35 -30.89
CA LYS A 168 -28.83 -10.15 -31.40
C LYS A 168 -28.19 -8.85 -30.88
N GLU A 169 -28.94 -7.76 -30.88
CA GLU A 169 -28.42 -6.44 -30.49
C GLU A 169 -28.11 -6.35 -29.00
N ASN A 170 -29.10 -6.66 -28.14
CA ASN A 170 -28.93 -6.65 -26.69
C ASN A 170 -27.87 -7.65 -26.22
N LEU A 171 -27.85 -8.84 -26.83
CA LEU A 171 -26.83 -9.85 -26.53
C LEU A 171 -25.43 -9.33 -26.89
N ASN A 172 -25.28 -8.71 -28.07
CA ASN A 172 -24.00 -8.12 -28.46
C ASN A 172 -23.54 -7.03 -27.50
N GLN A 173 -24.41 -6.10 -27.14
CA GLN A 173 -24.12 -5.05 -26.18
C GLN A 173 -23.72 -5.63 -24.80
N PHE A 174 -24.49 -6.60 -24.32
CA PHE A 174 -24.23 -7.25 -23.01
C PHE A 174 -22.87 -7.95 -22.98
N LEU A 175 -22.57 -8.79 -23.97
CA LEU A 175 -21.33 -9.55 -24.01
C LEU A 175 -20.07 -8.65 -24.11
N HIS A 176 -20.19 -7.49 -24.77
CA HIS A 176 -19.13 -6.51 -24.83
C HIS A 176 -18.83 -5.85 -23.46
N LYS A 177 -19.74 -5.95 -22.50
CA LYS A 177 -19.63 -5.31 -21.18
C LYS A 177 -19.30 -6.26 -20.04
N ILE A 178 -19.27 -7.57 -20.30
CA ILE A 178 -18.89 -8.57 -19.30
C ILE A 178 -17.36 -8.59 -19.16
N LYS A 179 -16.88 -8.49 -17.90
CA LYS A 179 -15.46 -8.58 -17.57
C LYS A 179 -15.27 -9.49 -16.37
N ILE A 180 -14.24 -10.35 -16.42
CA ILE A 180 -13.78 -11.11 -15.25
C ILE A 180 -12.42 -10.55 -14.86
N ILE A 181 -12.28 -10.16 -13.61
CA ILE A 181 -11.03 -9.67 -13.03
C ILE A 181 -10.61 -10.65 -11.95
N ARG A 182 -9.39 -11.17 -12.07
CA ARG A 182 -8.81 -12.06 -11.09
C ARG A 182 -8.02 -11.26 -10.06
N PHE A 183 -8.33 -11.50 -8.79
CA PHE A 183 -7.54 -11.09 -7.65
C PHE A 183 -7.03 -12.35 -6.95
N GLU A 184 -5.76 -12.39 -6.58
CA GLU A 184 -5.23 -13.53 -5.81
C GLU A 184 -5.63 -13.42 -4.33
N ASP A 185 -5.56 -12.21 -3.79
CA ASP A 185 -5.95 -11.84 -2.43
C ASP A 185 -6.54 -10.42 -2.45
N PHE A 186 -7.80 -10.26 -2.05
CA PHE A 186 -8.46 -8.95 -2.01
C PHE A 186 -7.93 -8.06 -0.90
N LEU A 187 -7.57 -8.63 0.25
CA LEU A 187 -7.05 -7.85 1.36
C LEU A 187 -5.66 -7.30 1.05
N GLU A 188 -4.80 -8.12 0.43
CA GLU A 188 -3.49 -7.67 -0.05
C GLU A 188 -3.64 -6.58 -1.12
N SER A 189 -4.52 -6.79 -2.09
CA SER A 189 -4.82 -5.80 -3.14
C SER A 189 -5.40 -4.51 -2.57
N LEU A 190 -6.24 -4.59 -1.55
CA LEU A 190 -6.78 -3.43 -0.84
C LEU A 190 -5.66 -2.66 -0.12
N TYR A 191 -4.74 -3.37 0.53
CA TYR A 191 -3.60 -2.75 1.20
C TYR A 191 -2.68 -2.04 0.20
N GLU A 192 -2.35 -2.70 -0.91
CA GLU A 192 -1.56 -2.11 -1.99
C GLU A 192 -2.23 -0.86 -2.59
N GLN A 193 -3.53 -0.93 -2.87
CA GLN A 193 -4.31 0.22 -3.36
C GLN A 193 -4.29 1.38 -2.36
N PHE A 194 -4.43 1.08 -1.08
CA PHE A 194 -4.36 2.08 -0.03
C PHE A 194 -2.98 2.74 0.03
N LEU A 195 -1.90 1.94 -0.02
CA LEU A 195 -0.53 2.44 -0.06
C LEU A 195 -0.26 3.33 -1.28
N LEU A 196 -0.69 2.90 -2.47
CA LEU A 196 -0.53 3.67 -3.71
C LEU A 196 -1.21 5.03 -3.62
N LYS A 197 -2.42 5.07 -3.05
CA LYS A 197 -3.21 6.29 -2.96
C LYS A 197 -2.71 7.24 -1.88
N TYR A 198 -2.30 6.72 -0.73
CA TYR A 198 -1.96 7.52 0.44
C TYR A 198 -0.46 7.53 0.77
N GLN A 199 0.37 6.82 0.02
CA GLN A 199 1.86 6.85 0.00
C GLN A 199 2.57 6.73 1.36
N ARG A 200 2.02 5.98 2.35
CA ARG A 200 2.59 5.95 3.69
C ARG A 200 2.65 4.57 4.31
N ALA A 201 3.85 4.00 4.33
CA ALA A 201 4.09 2.66 4.84
C ALA A 201 3.95 2.49 6.37
N PRO A 202 4.45 3.36 7.28
CA PRO A 202 4.56 2.98 8.70
C PRO A 202 3.24 2.88 9.44
N LEU A 203 2.27 3.73 9.11
CA LEU A 203 0.95 3.75 9.75
C LEU A 203 -0.16 3.24 8.83
N ALA A 204 0.15 2.93 7.58
CA ALA A 204 -0.86 2.57 6.58
C ALA A 204 -1.68 1.34 7.01
N ASP A 205 -1.04 0.32 7.57
CA ASP A 205 -1.72 -0.87 8.06
C ASP A 205 -2.71 -0.56 9.19
N GLN A 206 -2.30 0.25 10.17
CA GLN A 206 -3.17 0.64 11.27
C GLN A 206 -4.32 1.54 10.79
N ILE A 207 -4.03 2.51 9.94
CA ILE A 207 -5.05 3.42 9.38
C ILE A 207 -6.05 2.65 8.53
N LEU A 208 -5.59 1.70 7.72
CA LEU A 208 -6.47 0.85 6.92
C LEU A 208 -7.34 -0.04 7.81
N LYS A 209 -6.79 -0.62 8.87
CA LYS A 209 -7.56 -1.39 9.87
C LYS A 209 -8.63 -0.54 10.54
N ASP A 210 -8.29 0.67 10.96
CA ASP A 210 -9.22 1.62 11.56
C ASP A 210 -10.33 2.01 10.57
N LEU A 211 -9.96 2.24 9.30
CA LEU A 211 -10.90 2.56 8.23
C LEU A 211 -11.87 1.40 7.98
N ILE A 212 -11.35 0.19 7.78
CA ILE A 212 -12.16 -1.03 7.57
C ILE A 212 -13.10 -1.25 8.76
N GLY A 213 -12.57 -1.17 9.98
CA GLY A 213 -13.36 -1.35 11.20
C GLY A 213 -14.48 -0.32 11.35
N THR A 214 -14.22 0.95 11.00
CA THR A 214 -15.23 2.02 11.08
C THR A 214 -16.29 1.86 9.99
N ILE A 215 -15.90 1.52 8.74
CA ILE A 215 -16.85 1.24 7.65
C ILE A 215 -17.72 0.03 8.01
N TRP A 216 -17.13 -1.02 8.61
CA TRP A 216 -17.87 -2.18 9.08
C TRP A 216 -18.90 -1.83 10.17
N GLN A 217 -18.51 -0.99 11.15
CA GLN A 217 -19.43 -0.50 12.16
C GLN A 217 -20.58 0.29 11.55
N ASP A 218 -20.30 1.16 10.60
CA ASP A 218 -21.32 1.92 9.88
C ASP A 218 -22.28 1.00 9.12
N LYS A 219 -21.76 -0.06 8.47
CA LYS A 219 -22.58 -1.07 7.80
C LYS A 219 -23.51 -1.79 8.77
N VAL A 220 -23.00 -2.20 9.95
CA VAL A 220 -23.79 -2.93 10.96
C VAL A 220 -24.82 -2.05 11.65
N GLN A 221 -24.50 -0.78 11.89
CA GLN A 221 -25.37 0.16 12.61
C GLN A 221 -26.30 0.94 11.67
N GLY A 222 -25.96 0.98 10.39
CA GLY A 222 -26.74 1.71 9.39
C GLY A 222 -28.03 1.00 9.00
N ASN A 223 -29.01 1.77 8.52
CA ASN A 223 -30.18 1.22 7.85
C ASN A 223 -29.82 0.98 6.37
N PRO A 224 -30.23 -0.15 5.76
CA PRO A 224 -30.12 -0.33 4.31
C PRO A 224 -30.89 0.76 3.54
N PRO A 225 -30.41 1.20 2.37
CA PRO A 225 -29.19 0.74 1.69
C PRO A 225 -27.92 1.35 2.27
N PHE A 226 -26.84 0.56 2.33
CA PHE A 226 -25.51 1.04 2.71
C PHE A 226 -24.83 1.61 1.46
N GLU A 227 -24.76 2.94 1.38
CA GLU A 227 -24.30 3.66 0.20
C GLU A 227 -23.50 4.90 0.55
N TYR A 228 -22.56 5.27 -0.33
CA TYR A 228 -21.76 6.48 -0.23
C TYR A 228 -21.52 7.11 -1.59
N THR A 229 -21.62 8.45 -1.67
CA THR A 229 -20.91 9.18 -2.72
C THR A 229 -19.43 9.33 -2.36
N GLY A 230 -18.58 9.60 -3.36
CA GLY A 230 -17.17 9.89 -3.09
C GLY A 230 -16.98 11.06 -2.13
N GLU A 231 -17.83 12.10 -2.25
CA GLU A 231 -17.84 13.22 -1.31
C GLU A 231 -18.17 12.79 0.12
N GLN A 232 -19.24 12.01 0.29
CA GLN A 232 -19.69 11.52 1.60
C GLN A 232 -18.62 10.62 2.24
N PHE A 233 -17.98 9.75 1.44
CA PHE A 233 -16.89 8.90 1.89
C PHE A 233 -15.72 9.73 2.44
N ILE A 234 -15.23 10.69 1.67
CA ILE A 234 -14.13 11.56 2.10
C ILE A 234 -14.51 12.34 3.36
N LYS A 235 -15.70 12.94 3.38
CA LYS A 235 -16.17 13.74 4.51
C LYS A 235 -16.34 12.92 5.79
N ARG A 236 -16.91 11.72 5.69
CA ARG A 236 -17.17 10.85 6.84
C ARG A 236 -15.91 10.28 7.46
N TYR A 237 -14.96 9.85 6.63
CA TYR A 237 -13.73 9.22 7.11
C TYR A 237 -12.54 10.16 7.12
N LYS A 238 -12.79 11.47 6.96
CA LYS A 238 -11.75 12.52 6.94
C LYS A 238 -10.76 12.39 8.09
N GLY A 239 -11.25 12.26 9.33
CA GLY A 239 -10.39 12.15 10.51
C GLY A 239 -9.48 10.91 10.52
N ILE A 240 -9.89 9.80 9.89
CA ILE A 240 -9.06 8.60 9.74
C ILE A 240 -8.07 8.82 8.61
N LEU A 241 -8.54 9.32 7.47
CA LEU A 241 -7.72 9.54 6.28
C LEU A 241 -6.68 10.66 6.49
N GLU A 242 -6.98 11.66 7.29
CA GLU A 242 -6.03 12.73 7.64
C GLU A 242 -4.91 12.25 8.56
N ARG A 243 -5.09 11.17 9.32
CA ARG A 243 -3.96 10.53 10.06
C ARG A 243 -2.87 10.07 9.10
N VAL A 244 -3.19 9.79 7.85
CA VAL A 244 -2.21 9.58 6.79
C VAL A 244 -1.31 10.82 6.60
N SER A 245 -1.77 12.01 6.97
CA SER A 245 -0.98 13.25 6.97
C SER A 245 -0.11 13.43 8.21
N TYR A 246 -0.35 12.65 9.25
CA TYR A 246 0.47 12.69 10.47
C TYR A 246 1.85 12.13 10.19
N LYS A 247 2.85 12.96 10.41
CA LYS A 247 4.24 12.51 10.39
C LYS A 247 4.56 11.99 11.77
N GLU A 248 5.05 10.77 11.84
CA GLU A 248 5.55 10.24 13.08
C GLU A 248 6.80 11.03 13.49
N SER A 249 6.80 11.53 14.71
CA SER A 249 7.90 12.34 15.20
C SER A 249 9.01 11.44 15.72
N LEU A 250 10.21 11.61 15.16
CA LEU A 250 11.43 11.01 15.67
C LEU A 250 12.17 12.05 16.50
N THR A 251 11.86 12.08 17.78
CA THR A 251 12.42 13.01 18.77
C THR A 251 13.33 12.29 19.75
N LEU A 252 14.28 13.00 20.35
CA LEU A 252 15.07 12.53 21.48
C LEU A 252 14.45 13.06 22.79
N GLU A 253 13.27 12.52 23.14
CA GLU A 253 12.64 12.83 24.42
C GLU A 253 13.26 11.93 25.53
N PHE A 254 14.29 12.42 26.16
CA PHE A 254 14.80 11.84 27.42
C PHE A 254 15.00 12.98 28.41
N GLU A 255 14.24 12.93 29.50
CA GLU A 255 14.30 13.92 30.58
C GLU A 255 15.62 13.87 31.37
N ASP A 256 16.32 12.71 31.38
CA ASP A 256 17.55 12.54 32.13
C ASP A 256 18.78 12.50 31.22
N GLU A 257 19.79 13.28 31.55
CA GLU A 257 21.13 13.13 30.98
C GLU A 257 21.68 11.74 31.38
N PRO A 258 22.22 10.97 30.41
CA PRO A 258 22.79 9.68 30.74
C PRO A 258 24.01 9.85 31.66
N ASP A 259 24.03 9.13 32.77
CA ASP A 259 25.27 8.95 33.52
C ASP A 259 26.27 8.23 32.61
N LEU A 260 27.40 8.90 32.32
CA LEU A 260 28.43 8.39 31.41
C LEU A 260 29.49 7.61 32.20
N GLU A 261 29.68 6.34 31.89
CA GLU A 261 30.71 5.48 32.45
C GLU A 261 31.98 5.48 31.56
N GLU A 262 33.11 4.95 32.06
CA GLU A 262 34.35 4.87 31.22
C GLU A 262 34.19 3.96 29.99
N GLU A 263 33.42 2.88 30.12
CA GLU A 263 33.12 1.96 29.02
C GLU A 263 32.35 2.65 27.89
N ASP A 264 31.61 3.70 28.16
CA ASP A 264 30.87 4.47 27.16
C ASP A 264 31.82 5.25 26.24
N VAL A 265 32.96 5.71 26.73
CA VAL A 265 33.96 6.42 25.91
C VAL A 265 34.57 5.48 24.88
N ASP A 266 34.85 4.24 25.26
CA ASP A 266 35.40 3.23 24.36
C ASP A 266 34.42 2.85 23.25
N GLU A 267 33.14 2.80 23.58
CA GLU A 267 32.10 2.54 22.56
C GLU A 267 31.99 3.65 21.49
N ALA A 268 32.26 4.90 21.87
CA ALA A 268 32.20 6.07 21.01
C ALA A 268 33.59 6.45 20.42
N ALA A 269 34.61 5.58 20.53
CA ALA A 269 36.00 5.91 20.25
C ALA A 269 36.24 6.54 18.88
N ASN A 270 35.66 5.99 17.81
CA ASN A 270 35.86 6.54 16.46
C ASN A 270 35.28 7.95 16.33
N MET A 271 34.11 8.21 16.95
CA MET A 271 33.50 9.54 16.97
C MET A 271 34.38 10.53 17.73
N ILE A 272 34.87 10.15 18.91
CA ILE A 272 35.74 10.99 19.76
C ILE A 272 37.03 11.31 19.00
N ASP A 273 37.71 10.32 18.42
CA ASP A 273 38.93 10.54 17.66
C ASP A 273 38.72 11.47 16.46
N GLN A 274 37.57 11.39 15.81
CA GLN A 274 37.22 12.32 14.74
C GLN A 274 37.00 13.75 15.26
N LEU A 275 36.34 13.92 16.42
CA LEU A 275 36.16 15.23 17.06
C LEU A 275 37.48 15.84 17.48
N LYS A 276 38.42 15.02 18.00
CA LYS A 276 39.81 15.44 18.30
C LYS A 276 40.55 15.86 17.02
N SER A 277 40.38 15.12 15.95
CA SER A 277 41.08 15.43 14.67
C SER A 277 40.66 16.72 14.02
N VAL A 278 39.52 17.28 14.37
CA VAL A 278 38.99 18.59 13.92
C VAL A 278 39.01 19.65 15.01
N GLU A 279 39.73 19.40 16.10
CA GLU A 279 39.96 20.30 17.23
C GLU A 279 38.65 20.86 17.87
N ILE A 280 37.55 20.12 17.77
CA ILE A 280 36.28 20.47 18.47
C ILE A 280 36.37 20.11 19.95
N ILE A 281 37.11 19.03 20.27
CA ILE A 281 37.49 18.67 21.65
C ILE A 281 39.02 18.58 21.71
N GLY A 282 39.58 18.87 22.87
CA GLY A 282 41.03 18.83 23.09
C GLY A 282 41.60 17.42 22.97
N ALA A 283 42.88 17.32 22.64
CA ALA A 283 43.56 16.02 22.52
C ALA A 283 43.50 15.20 23.81
N ASP A 284 43.54 15.89 24.94
CA ASP A 284 43.53 15.31 26.31
C ASP A 284 42.13 15.40 26.96
N SER A 285 41.07 15.68 26.18
CA SER A 285 39.71 15.76 26.71
C SER A 285 39.26 14.45 27.35
N SER A 286 38.57 14.57 28.48
CA SER A 286 37.94 13.47 29.21
C SER A 286 36.41 13.54 29.13
N LYS A 287 35.73 12.52 29.63
CA LYS A 287 34.26 12.50 29.71
C LYS A 287 33.66 13.61 30.54
N GLU A 288 34.45 14.20 31.45
CA GLU A 288 34.08 15.32 32.34
C GLU A 288 34.15 16.67 31.61
N ASP A 289 34.89 16.75 30.50
CA ASP A 289 34.96 17.97 29.69
C ASP A 289 33.62 18.24 29.02
N PHE A 290 33.10 19.44 29.20
CA PHE A 290 31.79 19.84 28.70
C PHE A 290 31.57 19.52 27.21
N ALA A 291 32.57 19.84 26.38
CA ALA A 291 32.45 19.59 24.93
C ALA A 291 32.36 18.10 24.62
N GLN A 292 33.18 17.24 25.25
CA GLN A 292 33.12 15.80 25.05
C GLN A 292 31.82 15.21 25.59
N ALA A 293 31.40 15.60 26.81
CA ALA A 293 30.15 15.17 27.42
C ALA A 293 28.93 15.54 26.54
N TYR A 294 28.93 16.72 25.97
CA TYR A 294 27.87 17.17 25.05
C TYR A 294 27.68 16.22 23.86
N TYR A 295 28.75 15.85 23.15
CA TYR A 295 28.64 14.95 21.99
C TYR A 295 28.36 13.50 22.40
N LEU A 296 28.93 13.03 23.50
CA LEU A 296 28.60 11.72 24.06
C LEU A 296 27.12 11.63 24.45
N GLY A 297 26.59 12.68 25.06
CA GLY A 297 25.17 12.76 25.41
C GLY A 297 24.26 12.50 24.21
N PHE A 298 24.48 13.17 23.08
CA PHE A 298 23.72 12.93 21.86
C PHE A 298 23.90 11.51 21.30
N PHE A 299 25.13 10.99 21.33
CA PHE A 299 25.43 9.64 20.85
C PHE A 299 24.68 8.56 21.66
N PHE A 300 24.65 8.66 22.98
CA PHE A 300 23.95 7.69 23.81
C PHE A 300 22.43 7.91 23.82
N LYS A 301 21.96 9.14 23.77
CA LYS A 301 20.55 9.44 23.62
C LYS A 301 19.99 8.80 22.34
N ILE A 302 20.65 8.95 21.18
CA ILE A 302 20.20 8.32 19.94
C ILE A 302 20.27 6.81 19.99
N LYS A 303 21.29 6.23 20.62
CA LYS A 303 21.39 4.77 20.77
C LYS A 303 20.21 4.21 21.55
N ARG A 304 19.89 4.80 22.71
CA ARG A 304 18.72 4.41 23.52
C ARG A 304 17.40 4.62 22.78
N ALA A 305 17.26 5.75 22.05
CA ALA A 305 16.09 6.01 21.24
C ALA A 305 15.88 4.95 20.14
N ILE A 306 16.94 4.57 19.44
CA ILE A 306 16.86 3.52 18.42
C ILE A 306 16.43 2.18 19.02
N GLU A 307 16.93 1.81 20.19
CA GLU A 307 16.52 0.57 20.87
C GLU A 307 15.04 0.61 21.29
N SER A 308 14.59 1.72 21.84
CA SER A 308 13.19 1.95 22.21
C SER A 308 12.28 1.90 20.96
N PHE A 309 12.61 2.64 19.92
CA PHE A 309 11.84 2.67 18.69
C PHE A 309 11.84 1.34 17.94
N LYS A 310 12.91 0.54 18.04
CA LYS A 310 12.91 -0.84 17.51
C LYS A 310 11.96 -1.74 18.28
N LYS A 311 11.93 -1.65 19.62
CA LYS A 311 10.99 -2.41 20.46
C LYS A 311 9.54 -2.05 20.14
N GLN A 312 9.27 -0.78 19.83
CA GLN A 312 7.96 -0.26 19.43
C GLN A 312 7.65 -0.48 17.93
N GLN A 313 8.56 -1.10 17.16
CA GLN A 313 8.46 -1.30 15.71
C GLN A 313 8.36 0.00 14.90
N ILE A 314 8.71 1.15 15.49
CA ILE A 314 8.75 2.45 14.80
C ILE A 314 9.96 2.51 13.84
N ILE A 315 11.15 2.13 14.31
CA ILE A 315 12.35 2.06 13.46
C ILE A 315 12.53 0.64 12.94
N THR A 316 12.09 0.43 11.71
CA THR A 316 12.37 -0.79 10.94
C THR A 316 13.75 -0.73 10.28
N SER A 317 14.26 -1.88 9.81
CA SER A 317 15.51 -1.92 9.03
C SER A 317 15.46 -1.05 7.77
N GLU A 318 14.28 -0.95 7.15
CA GLU A 318 14.06 -0.11 5.98
C GLU A 318 14.12 1.37 6.34
N LEU A 319 13.43 1.80 7.40
CA LEU A 319 13.49 3.19 7.86
C LEU A 319 14.91 3.58 8.26
N ALA A 320 15.62 2.73 8.99
CA ALA A 320 17.02 2.96 9.33
C ALA A 320 17.89 3.14 8.07
N SER A 321 17.68 2.33 7.03
CA SER A 321 18.38 2.49 5.75
C SER A 321 18.04 3.81 5.05
N ARG A 322 16.79 4.25 5.10
CA ARG A 322 16.35 5.54 4.53
C ARG A 322 16.95 6.72 5.29
N LEU A 323 17.00 6.67 6.62
CA LEU A 323 17.67 7.66 7.47
C LEU A 323 19.16 7.73 7.15
N ASP A 324 19.85 6.58 7.06
CA ASP A 324 21.27 6.52 6.69
C ASP A 324 21.52 7.15 5.32
N LYS A 325 20.73 6.78 4.29
CA LYS A 325 20.86 7.35 2.94
C LYS A 325 20.65 8.85 2.90
N SER A 326 19.63 9.36 3.60
CA SER A 326 19.34 10.79 3.68
C SER A 326 20.48 11.53 4.39
N ALA A 327 20.95 11.02 5.53
CA ALA A 327 22.04 11.60 6.29
C ALA A 327 23.35 11.64 5.50
N ILE A 328 23.75 10.50 4.91
CA ILE A 328 24.96 10.40 4.10
C ILE A 328 24.89 11.33 2.87
N GLY A 329 23.74 11.42 2.21
CA GLY A 329 23.57 12.32 1.06
C GLY A 329 23.78 13.79 1.44
N LYS A 330 23.21 14.24 2.56
CA LYS A 330 23.38 15.62 3.07
C LYS A 330 24.81 15.88 3.51
N TRP A 331 25.38 14.97 4.29
CA TRP A 331 26.79 15.06 4.69
C TRP A 331 27.72 15.12 3.47
N SER A 332 27.52 14.29 2.44
CA SER A 332 28.36 14.28 1.24
C SER A 332 28.39 15.63 0.54
N GLY A 333 27.24 16.30 0.40
CA GLY A 333 27.17 17.63 -0.18
C GLY A 333 27.94 18.67 0.63
N ILE A 334 27.81 18.62 1.96
CA ILE A 334 28.52 19.51 2.88
C ILE A 334 30.02 19.22 2.88
N PHE A 335 30.41 17.94 2.90
CA PHE A 335 31.82 17.52 2.85
C PHE A 335 32.48 18.01 1.55
N ILE A 336 31.84 17.80 0.40
CA ILE A 336 32.35 18.31 -0.89
C ILE A 336 32.49 19.83 -0.87
N LYS A 337 31.51 20.56 -0.33
CA LYS A 337 31.55 22.03 -0.21
C LYS A 337 32.82 22.50 0.50
N HIS A 338 33.15 21.92 1.66
CA HIS A 338 34.27 22.36 2.48
C HIS A 338 35.64 21.80 2.05
N HIS A 339 35.64 20.66 1.35
CA HIS A 339 36.86 19.98 0.90
C HIS A 339 37.09 20.07 -0.62
N SER A 340 36.32 20.89 -1.35
CA SER A 340 36.35 20.96 -2.83
C SER A 340 37.72 21.18 -3.41
N LYS A 341 38.54 22.12 -2.87
CA LYS A 341 39.88 22.42 -3.36
C LYS A 341 40.81 21.19 -3.36
N VAL A 342 40.76 20.39 -2.29
CA VAL A 342 41.57 19.17 -2.19
C VAL A 342 41.00 18.04 -3.04
N LEU A 343 39.69 17.92 -3.10
CA LEU A 343 39.02 16.89 -3.90
C LEU A 343 39.23 17.10 -5.40
N ASN A 344 39.31 18.34 -5.84
CA ASN A 344 39.57 18.71 -7.23
C ASN A 344 41.07 18.69 -7.61
N GLY A 345 41.95 18.46 -6.64
CA GLY A 345 43.39 18.45 -6.87
C GLY A 345 44.01 19.84 -7.13
N GLU A 346 43.27 20.90 -6.77
CA GLU A 346 43.72 22.28 -7.04
C GLU A 346 44.85 22.72 -6.11
N THR A 347 44.78 22.35 -4.83
CA THR A 347 45.81 22.62 -3.82
C THR A 347 45.83 21.54 -2.73
N ALA A 348 47.04 21.28 -2.17
CA ALA A 348 47.16 20.46 -0.97
C ALA A 348 46.76 21.33 0.23
N PHE A 349 45.79 20.90 1.04
CA PHE A 349 45.45 21.56 2.29
C PHE A 349 46.63 21.49 3.28
N THR A 350 46.94 22.61 3.87
CA THR A 350 47.78 22.61 5.10
C THR A 350 47.07 21.88 6.24
N PRO A 351 47.79 21.40 7.25
CA PRO A 351 47.15 20.79 8.42
C PRO A 351 46.05 21.68 9.05
N LYS A 352 46.25 22.98 9.14
CA LYS A 352 45.28 23.93 9.67
C LYS A 352 44.03 24.05 8.81
N GLU A 353 44.19 24.10 7.48
CA GLU A 353 43.03 24.14 6.56
C GLU A 353 42.22 22.86 6.60
N LYS A 354 42.85 21.70 6.83
CA LYS A 354 42.13 20.42 7.00
C LYS A 354 41.27 20.43 8.26
N VAL A 355 41.81 20.93 9.36
CA VAL A 355 41.09 21.07 10.64
C VAL A 355 39.91 22.03 10.48
N GLU A 356 40.15 23.20 9.90
CA GLU A 356 39.10 24.21 9.67
C GLU A 356 37.98 23.66 8.77
N ALA A 357 38.32 23.04 7.64
CA ALA A 357 37.35 22.42 6.74
C ALA A 357 36.56 21.29 7.43
N GLY A 358 37.25 20.49 8.26
CA GLY A 358 36.63 19.44 9.05
C GLY A 358 35.65 19.96 10.12
N SER A 359 36.06 20.98 10.86
CA SER A 359 35.23 21.65 11.88
C SER A 359 33.97 22.27 11.25
N ASN A 360 34.13 22.94 10.10
CA ASN A 360 33.00 23.49 9.35
C ASN A 360 32.07 22.39 8.80
N THR A 361 32.64 21.26 8.36
CA THR A 361 31.86 20.10 7.90
C THR A 361 31.02 19.54 9.05
N LEU A 362 31.59 19.33 10.23
CA LEU A 362 30.87 18.88 11.40
C LEU A 362 29.72 19.86 11.74
N THR A 363 30.03 21.12 11.87
CA THR A 363 29.06 22.16 12.28
C THR A 363 27.89 22.26 11.31
N ASP A 364 28.16 22.37 10.02
CA ASP A 364 27.12 22.46 9.01
C ASP A 364 26.28 21.17 8.95
N THR A 365 26.91 20.01 9.10
CA THR A 365 26.22 18.71 9.09
C THR A 365 25.28 18.57 10.28
N LEU A 366 25.75 18.86 11.52
CA LEU A 366 24.93 18.75 12.72
C LEU A 366 23.76 19.75 12.75
N ASN A 367 23.89 20.86 12.03
CA ASN A 367 22.82 21.86 11.87
C ASN A 367 21.88 21.56 10.69
N THR A 368 22.14 20.48 9.93
CA THR A 368 21.31 20.09 8.79
C THR A 368 20.36 18.97 9.18
N PRO A 369 19.03 19.22 9.27
CA PRO A 369 18.10 18.18 9.69
C PRO A 369 17.99 17.06 8.66
N ILE A 370 17.94 15.81 9.11
CA ILE A 370 17.66 14.64 8.27
C ILE A 370 16.20 14.72 7.85
N SER A 371 15.90 14.39 6.60
CA SER A 371 14.53 14.35 6.09
C SER A 371 14.22 13.00 5.47
N VAL A 372 13.14 12.39 5.93
CA VAL A 372 12.61 11.14 5.38
C VAL A 372 11.11 11.33 5.19
N THR A 373 10.62 11.00 4.00
CA THR A 373 9.18 11.11 3.70
C THR A 373 8.38 10.28 4.70
N GLY A 374 7.37 10.90 5.31
CA GLY A 374 6.50 10.23 6.28
C GLY A 374 6.90 10.45 7.75
N TYR A 375 8.06 11.05 8.01
CA TYR A 375 8.56 11.29 9.37
C TYR A 375 8.92 12.75 9.57
N ASP A 376 8.64 13.24 10.78
CA ASP A 376 9.17 14.50 11.28
C ASP A 376 10.39 14.19 12.16
N VAL A 377 11.58 14.49 11.63
CA VAL A 377 12.85 14.18 12.28
C VAL A 377 13.37 15.45 12.91
N ASP A 378 13.37 15.51 14.25
CA ASP A 378 13.86 16.70 14.93
C ASP A 378 15.37 16.91 14.77
N SER A 379 15.82 18.10 15.15
CA SER A 379 17.23 18.48 15.02
C SER A 379 18.14 17.69 15.95
N GLU A 380 17.70 17.35 17.15
CA GLU A 380 18.50 16.61 18.14
C GLU A 380 18.65 15.15 17.73
N PHE A 381 17.55 14.54 17.26
CA PHE A 381 17.60 13.21 16.65
C PHE A 381 18.57 13.18 15.46
N SER A 382 18.51 14.19 14.60
CA SER A 382 19.41 14.31 13.44
C SER A 382 20.87 14.41 13.87
N LYS A 383 21.20 15.23 14.88
CA LYS A 383 22.57 15.34 15.44
C LYS A 383 23.07 14.00 15.94
N GLY A 384 22.28 13.34 16.80
CA GLY A 384 22.63 12.02 17.33
C GLY A 384 22.85 10.98 16.21
N TRP A 385 22.00 10.99 15.17
CA TRP A 385 22.12 10.09 14.04
C TRP A 385 23.42 10.30 13.25
N TYR A 386 23.82 11.55 12.98
CA TYR A 386 25.10 11.86 12.35
C TYR A 386 26.29 11.40 13.21
N LEU A 387 26.27 11.64 14.53
CA LEU A 387 27.32 11.18 15.42
C LEU A 387 27.43 9.66 15.45
N ARG A 388 26.31 8.94 15.44
CA ARG A 388 26.30 7.49 15.29
C ARG A 388 26.93 7.03 13.96
N LEU A 389 26.61 7.71 12.87
CA LEU A 389 27.18 7.39 11.56
C LEU A 389 28.70 7.66 11.52
N SER A 390 29.17 8.70 12.19
CA SER A 390 30.61 8.98 12.28
C SER A 390 31.34 7.91 13.08
N ASN A 391 30.75 7.43 14.21
CA ASN A 391 31.32 6.33 14.97
C ASN A 391 31.36 5.00 14.18
N CYS A 392 30.38 4.78 13.31
CA CYS A 392 30.36 3.62 12.40
C CYS A 392 31.24 3.82 11.16
N LEU A 393 31.99 4.89 11.04
CA LEU A 393 32.84 5.26 9.90
C LEU A 393 32.08 5.25 8.56
N LYS A 394 30.79 5.58 8.59
CA LYS A 394 29.97 5.79 7.38
C LYS A 394 30.05 7.22 6.86
N ILE A 395 30.36 8.17 7.75
CA ILE A 395 30.68 9.56 7.47
C ILE A 395 31.91 9.97 8.27
N THR A 396 32.61 10.99 7.81
CA THR A 396 33.81 11.51 8.48
C THR A 396 33.84 13.05 8.39
N TRP A 397 34.53 13.69 9.32
CA TRP A 397 34.64 15.15 9.32
C TRP A 397 35.93 15.61 8.67
N HIS A 398 37.05 14.96 8.96
CA HIS A 398 38.38 15.33 8.50
C HIS A 398 38.76 14.61 7.19
N TYR A 399 39.47 15.31 6.30
CA TYR A 399 39.86 14.77 4.99
C TYR A 399 40.70 13.47 5.08
N ASP A 400 41.64 13.40 6.05
CA ASP A 400 42.48 12.21 6.16
C ASP A 400 41.70 10.98 6.63
N TRP A 401 40.64 11.16 7.47
CA TRP A 401 39.69 10.11 7.84
C TRP A 401 38.85 9.67 6.63
N PHE A 402 38.39 10.63 5.81
CA PHE A 402 37.70 10.34 4.57
C PHE A 402 38.54 9.49 3.63
N LYS A 403 39.79 9.89 3.42
CA LYS A 403 40.73 9.16 2.56
C LYS A 403 41.02 7.75 3.07
N LYS A 404 41.14 7.59 4.40
CA LYS A 404 41.45 6.31 5.04
C LYS A 404 40.26 5.34 5.04
N HIS A 405 39.04 5.81 5.31
CA HIS A 405 37.92 4.96 5.67
C HIS A 405 36.78 4.93 4.62
N ILE A 406 36.61 5.95 3.79
CA ILE A 406 35.53 6.07 2.82
C ILE A 406 36.04 5.85 1.39
N LEU A 407 37.12 6.57 0.99
CA LEU A 407 37.62 6.54 -0.39
C LEU A 407 38.29 5.19 -0.77
N LYS A 408 38.74 4.41 0.22
CA LYS A 408 39.39 3.10 0.00
C LYS A 408 38.44 1.91 -0.05
N LYS A 409 37.13 2.14 0.17
CA LYS A 409 36.08 1.12 0.00
C LYS A 409 35.51 1.18 -1.42
#